data_47b13a77b9de29e17c20726f172bd8d4
#
_entry.id   47b13a77b9de29e17c20726f172bd8d4
#
_cell.length_a   1.000
_cell.length_b   1.000
_cell.length_c   1.000
_cell.angle_alpha   90.00
_cell.angle_beta   90.00
_cell.angle_gamma   90.00
#
_symmetry.space_group_name_H-M   'P 1'
#
loop_
_entity.id
_entity.type
_entity.pdbx_description
1 polymer ?
#
loop_
_entity_poly.entity_id
_entity_poly.type
_entity_poly.pdbx_seq_one_letter_code
_entity_poly.pdbx_strand_id
1 'polypeptide(L)'
;MNSNAATSTVSDASSNQLGRQDLKTLLLSALGGALEYYDFVIFVFFTKTLGQLFFPKDMPDWVAQLQVYGIFAAGYLVRPIGGIIMAHFGDRTGRKRMFTLSVFMMALPTLAIGFLPVYAQVGVLAPILLLLLRVVQGIAIGGEVPGAWTFVAEHSPPGRVGFACASLSSGLTVGILIGSLIAAWINKQFEAQVVLAYAWRIPFLIGGVFGFFAVYLRRWLSETPVFVAMRENKQLVRELPLKQVLRHHLHGVVLCMLVTWLLTATIVVVILMTPTLVQQKFHIAAPRAFLGNSLAAFALCVSTLGGGLLVDWLGRGRALAIGSLGALLSTYALYIDLVQGGENFLVLYTLAGAFVGVVGVIPAVMVAAFPPEVRYSGLSFSYNVAYAILGATTPPLIGYLAVRLGGMAPAHYVMASAVVSLLVAVYLMTTKRTFYER
;
A
#
# COMPACT_ATOMS: atom_id res chain seq x y z
N MET A 1 -29.34 14.03 -55.99
CA MET A 1 -28.00 14.66 -56.19
C MET A 1 -27.49 15.15 -54.83
N ASN A 2 -26.28 14.80 -54.52
CA ASN A 2 -25.48 15.11 -53.34
C ASN A 2 -25.89 14.50 -51.99
N SER A 3 -25.45 13.25 -51.82
CA SER A 3 -25.15 12.62 -50.58
C SER A 3 -23.86 13.20 -50.01
N ASN A 4 -23.92 13.92 -48.91
CA ASN A 4 -22.74 14.17 -48.08
C ASN A 4 -22.74 13.17 -46.93
N ALA A 5 -22.00 12.10 -47.13
CA ALA A 5 -21.60 11.19 -46.07
C ALA A 5 -20.74 11.92 -45.07
N ALA A 6 -21.25 12.12 -43.87
CA ALA A 6 -20.47 12.50 -42.74
C ALA A 6 -19.55 11.31 -42.39
N THR A 7 -18.31 11.35 -42.86
CA THR A 7 -17.23 10.52 -42.38
C THR A 7 -16.94 10.91 -40.93
N SER A 8 -17.52 10.15 -40.01
CA SER A 8 -17.09 10.14 -38.64
C SER A 8 -15.61 9.67 -38.61
N THR A 9 -14.71 10.57 -38.28
CA THR A 9 -13.33 10.28 -38.00
C THR A 9 -13.28 9.33 -36.81
N VAL A 10 -13.09 8.05 -37.11
CA VAL A 10 -12.60 7.07 -36.16
C VAL A 10 -11.17 7.52 -35.84
N SER A 11 -11.03 8.21 -34.73
CA SER A 11 -9.75 8.67 -34.19
C SER A 11 -8.86 7.46 -33.92
N ASP A 12 -7.70 7.48 -34.54
CA ASP A 12 -6.61 6.53 -34.46
C ASP A 12 -6.39 5.94 -33.07
N ALA A 13 -6.77 4.69 -32.88
CA ALA A 13 -6.45 3.87 -31.72
C ALA A 13 -5.04 3.20 -31.87
N SER A 14 -4.04 3.94 -32.30
CA SER A 14 -2.70 3.41 -32.52
C SER A 14 -1.53 4.24 -31.97
N SER A 15 -1.73 5.06 -30.96
CA SER A 15 -0.60 5.61 -30.22
C SER A 15 -0.32 4.73 -28.99
N ASN A 16 0.77 3.97 -29.02
CA ASN A 16 1.35 3.20 -27.91
C ASN A 16 1.91 4.12 -26.80
N GLN A 17 1.48 5.40 -26.75
CA GLN A 17 1.99 6.42 -25.83
C GLN A 17 0.86 6.96 -24.96
N LEU A 18 1.13 7.04 -23.66
CA LEU A 18 0.27 7.71 -22.70
C LEU A 18 0.15 9.21 -23.05
N GLY A 19 -1.07 9.71 -23.20
CA GLY A 19 -1.32 11.12 -23.48
C GLY A 19 -1.01 12.02 -22.28
N ARG A 20 -0.85 13.32 -22.50
CA ARG A 20 -0.62 14.31 -21.42
C ARG A 20 -1.74 14.33 -20.38
N GLN A 21 -2.98 14.07 -20.79
CA GLN A 21 -4.15 14.01 -19.90
C GLN A 21 -4.07 12.79 -18.97
N ASP A 22 -3.65 11.63 -19.54
CA ASP A 22 -3.48 10.39 -18.78
C ASP A 22 -2.37 10.55 -17.74
N LEU A 23 -1.24 11.15 -18.13
CA LEU A 23 -0.14 11.42 -17.22
C LEU A 23 -0.55 12.36 -16.07
N LYS A 24 -1.34 13.39 -16.34
CA LYS A 24 -1.87 14.29 -15.31
C LYS A 24 -2.80 13.54 -14.34
N THR A 25 -3.67 12.70 -14.85
CA THR A 25 -4.59 11.89 -14.03
C THR A 25 -3.82 10.89 -13.18
N LEU A 26 -2.80 10.23 -13.74
CA LEU A 26 -1.88 9.34 -13.03
C LEU A 26 -1.16 10.05 -11.89
N LEU A 27 -0.56 11.20 -12.15
CA LEU A 27 0.15 11.99 -11.14
C LEU A 27 -0.76 12.45 -10.00
N LEU A 28 -1.97 12.94 -10.31
CA LEU A 28 -2.93 13.37 -9.29
C LEU A 28 -3.47 12.19 -8.46
N SER A 29 -3.64 11.03 -9.09
CA SER A 29 -4.05 9.81 -8.39
C SER A 29 -2.92 9.28 -7.51
N ALA A 30 -1.70 9.24 -8.02
CA ALA A 30 -0.51 8.80 -7.29
C ALA A 30 -0.20 9.70 -6.09
N LEU A 31 -0.39 11.02 -6.21
CA LEU A 31 -0.15 11.97 -5.13
C LEU A 31 -1.08 11.70 -3.93
N GLY A 32 -2.37 11.44 -4.18
CA GLY A 32 -3.31 11.09 -3.11
C GLY A 32 -2.89 9.83 -2.38
N GLY A 33 -2.55 8.77 -3.12
CA GLY A 33 -2.07 7.52 -2.54
C GLY A 33 -0.71 7.66 -1.84
N ALA A 34 0.18 8.54 -2.32
CA ALA A 34 1.43 8.85 -1.60
C ALA A 34 1.17 9.39 -0.19
N LEU A 35 0.17 10.25 -0.05
CA LEU A 35 -0.22 10.80 1.25
C LEU A 35 -0.85 9.75 2.16
N GLU A 36 -1.61 8.81 1.59
CA GLU A 36 -2.15 7.66 2.30
C GLU A 36 -1.03 6.80 2.90
N TYR A 37 -0.06 6.41 2.06
CA TYR A 37 1.08 5.59 2.52
C TYR A 37 1.97 6.33 3.51
N TYR A 38 2.18 7.63 3.34
CA TYR A 38 2.87 8.48 4.30
C TYR A 38 2.26 8.38 5.69
N ASP A 39 0.94 8.56 5.78
CA ASP A 39 0.22 8.53 7.05
C ASP A 39 0.34 7.19 7.77
N PHE A 40 0.19 6.10 7.01
CA PHE A 40 0.37 4.76 7.55
C PHE A 40 1.79 4.52 8.08
N VAL A 41 2.77 4.93 7.33
CA VAL A 41 4.20 4.74 7.63
C VAL A 41 4.62 5.50 8.89
N ILE A 42 4.22 6.76 8.99
CA ILE A 42 4.56 7.59 10.16
C ILE A 42 4.03 6.97 11.45
N PHE A 43 2.81 6.43 11.46
CA PHE A 43 2.29 5.76 12.63
C PHE A 43 3.18 4.58 13.07
N VAL A 44 3.60 3.74 12.11
CA VAL A 44 4.43 2.57 12.41
C VAL A 44 5.83 2.98 12.88
N PHE A 45 6.44 4.00 12.26
CA PHE A 45 7.78 4.47 12.64
C PHE A 45 7.81 5.09 14.05
N PHE A 46 6.70 5.67 14.48
CA PHE A 46 6.58 6.23 15.83
C PHE A 46 5.93 5.27 16.84
N THR A 47 5.76 3.98 16.52
CA THR A 47 5.13 2.97 17.40
C THR A 47 5.72 2.96 18.81
N LYS A 48 7.06 3.01 18.93
CA LYS A 48 7.75 3.06 20.23
C LYS A 48 7.35 4.32 21.01
N THR A 49 7.42 5.47 20.38
CA THR A 49 7.06 6.77 20.98
C THR A 49 5.58 6.81 21.37
N LEU A 50 4.68 6.33 20.48
CA LEU A 50 3.25 6.27 20.78
C LEU A 50 2.96 5.29 21.93
N GLY A 51 3.69 4.18 22.02
CA GLY A 51 3.58 3.25 23.16
C GLY A 51 3.88 3.93 24.49
N GLN A 52 4.93 4.73 24.56
CA GLN A 52 5.33 5.45 25.79
C GLN A 52 4.42 6.62 26.14
N LEU A 53 3.71 7.21 25.15
CA LEU A 53 2.88 8.40 25.35
C LEU A 53 1.40 8.09 25.58
N PHE A 54 0.87 7.02 24.96
CA PHE A 54 -0.55 6.73 24.95
C PHE A 54 -0.96 5.61 25.89
N PHE A 55 0.00 5.00 26.62
CA PHE A 55 -0.28 3.95 27.59
C PHE A 55 0.35 4.25 28.96
N PRO A 56 -0.06 3.55 30.04
CA PRO A 56 0.46 3.74 31.40
C PRO A 56 1.96 3.53 31.45
N LYS A 57 2.66 4.32 32.25
CA LYS A 57 4.13 4.24 32.42
C LYS A 57 4.62 2.97 33.15
N ASP A 58 3.75 2.34 33.92
CA ASP A 58 3.99 1.06 34.61
C ASP A 58 3.82 -0.15 33.71
N MET A 59 3.27 0.04 32.51
CA MET A 59 3.15 -1.01 31.51
C MET A 59 4.51 -1.33 30.88
N PRO A 60 4.90 -2.62 30.78
CA PRO A 60 6.13 -2.99 30.08
C PRO A 60 6.13 -2.48 28.62
N ASP A 61 7.26 -1.96 28.15
CA ASP A 61 7.41 -1.36 26.81
C ASP A 61 6.90 -2.29 25.69
N TRP A 62 7.19 -3.58 25.77
CA TRP A 62 6.75 -4.54 24.76
C TRP A 62 5.22 -4.71 24.70
N VAL A 63 4.54 -4.61 25.86
CA VAL A 63 3.06 -4.66 25.92
C VAL A 63 2.46 -3.40 25.31
N ALA A 64 3.00 -2.23 25.66
CA ALA A 64 2.57 -0.96 25.08
C ALA A 64 2.72 -0.95 23.55
N GLN A 65 3.86 -1.44 23.04
CA GLN A 65 4.07 -1.56 21.60
C GLN A 65 3.13 -2.56 20.94
N LEU A 66 2.86 -3.70 21.59
CA LEU A 66 1.88 -4.67 21.08
C LEU A 66 0.49 -4.05 20.96
N GLN A 67 0.09 -3.20 21.91
CA GLN A 67 -1.18 -2.48 21.83
C GLN A 67 -1.20 -1.44 20.69
N VAL A 68 -0.10 -0.72 20.45
CA VAL A 68 0.02 0.18 19.28
C VAL A 68 -0.08 -0.61 17.98
N TYR A 69 0.54 -1.77 17.88
CA TYR A 69 0.35 -2.67 16.73
C TYR A 69 -1.10 -3.18 16.62
N GLY A 70 -1.77 -3.42 17.75
CA GLY A 70 -3.21 -3.73 17.78
C GLY A 70 -4.07 -2.61 17.21
N ILE A 71 -3.79 -1.36 17.56
CA ILE A 71 -4.45 -0.17 17.00
C ILE A 71 -4.18 -0.06 15.49
N PHE A 72 -2.94 -0.30 15.06
CA PHE A 72 -2.59 -0.36 13.65
C PHE A 72 -3.35 -1.47 12.91
N ALA A 73 -3.41 -2.67 13.50
CA ALA A 73 -4.15 -3.81 12.96
C ALA A 73 -5.65 -3.53 12.82
N ALA A 74 -6.26 -2.81 13.76
CA ALA A 74 -7.66 -2.40 13.70
C ALA A 74 -7.95 -1.56 12.43
N GLY A 75 -7.03 -0.67 12.05
CA GLY A 75 -7.10 0.07 10.80
C GLY A 75 -7.14 -0.83 9.55
N TYR A 76 -6.41 -1.95 9.55
CA TYR A 76 -6.46 -2.93 8.46
C TYR A 76 -7.74 -3.78 8.46
N LEU A 77 -8.20 -4.20 9.64
CA LEU A 77 -9.39 -5.05 9.77
C LEU A 77 -10.67 -4.40 9.26
N VAL A 78 -10.77 -3.09 9.33
CA VAL A 78 -11.96 -2.34 8.86
C VAL A 78 -11.92 -2.01 7.35
N ARG A 79 -10.80 -2.20 6.66
CA ARG A 79 -10.65 -1.91 5.21
C ARG A 79 -11.69 -2.60 4.33
N PRO A 80 -12.02 -3.90 4.50
CA PRO A 80 -13.05 -4.55 3.69
C PRO A 80 -14.41 -3.87 3.82
N ILE A 81 -14.78 -3.45 5.03
CA ILE A 81 -16.03 -2.73 5.29
C ILE A 81 -16.01 -1.37 4.58
N GLY A 82 -14.92 -0.62 4.74
CA GLY A 82 -14.70 0.64 4.05
C GLY A 82 -14.78 0.51 2.54
N GLY A 83 -14.15 -0.52 1.97
CA GLY A 83 -14.18 -0.83 0.54
C GLY A 83 -15.59 -1.08 0.01
N ILE A 84 -16.39 -1.85 0.73
CA ILE A 84 -17.80 -2.13 0.37
C ILE A 84 -18.63 -0.85 0.42
N ILE A 85 -18.51 -0.06 1.48
CA ILE A 85 -19.25 1.21 1.67
C ILE A 85 -18.86 2.21 0.58
N MET A 86 -17.57 2.42 0.36
CA MET A 86 -17.08 3.39 -0.61
C MET A 86 -17.44 2.98 -2.05
N ALA A 87 -17.36 1.69 -2.40
CA ALA A 87 -17.77 1.19 -3.71
C ALA A 87 -19.28 1.40 -3.93
N HIS A 88 -20.11 1.08 -2.94
CA HIS A 88 -21.56 1.25 -3.04
C HIS A 88 -21.97 2.72 -3.30
N PHE A 89 -21.40 3.65 -2.55
CA PHE A 89 -21.65 5.06 -2.77
C PHE A 89 -20.97 5.60 -4.04
N GLY A 90 -19.77 5.10 -4.37
CA GLY A 90 -19.04 5.49 -5.57
C GLY A 90 -19.80 5.16 -6.86
N ASP A 91 -20.44 4.00 -6.90
CA ASP A 91 -21.25 3.58 -8.05
C ASP A 91 -22.56 4.38 -8.19
N ARG A 92 -23.07 4.98 -7.11
CA ARG A 92 -24.32 5.77 -7.10
C ARG A 92 -24.11 7.26 -7.25
N THR A 93 -23.08 7.83 -6.59
CA THR A 93 -22.91 9.30 -6.47
C THR A 93 -21.75 9.84 -7.27
N GLY A 94 -20.96 8.98 -7.89
CA GLY A 94 -19.78 9.32 -8.68
C GLY A 94 -18.47 8.95 -7.97
N ARG A 95 -17.55 8.40 -8.75
CA ARG A 95 -16.25 7.91 -8.26
C ARG A 95 -15.37 9.04 -7.72
N LYS A 96 -15.36 10.19 -8.41
CA LYS A 96 -14.61 11.39 -8.00
C LYS A 96 -15.00 11.86 -6.59
N ARG A 97 -16.31 11.88 -6.28
CA ARG A 97 -16.81 12.35 -4.98
C ARG A 97 -16.35 11.45 -3.83
N MET A 98 -16.46 10.14 -4.02
CA MET A 98 -16.02 9.16 -3.02
C MET A 98 -14.50 9.17 -2.85
N PHE A 99 -13.78 9.28 -3.94
CA PHE A 99 -12.32 9.40 -3.96
C PHE A 99 -11.81 10.66 -3.24
N THR A 100 -12.52 11.79 -3.36
CA THR A 100 -12.18 13.01 -2.60
C THR A 100 -12.53 12.87 -1.12
N LEU A 101 -13.67 12.22 -0.82
CA LEU A 101 -14.10 11.96 0.56
C LEU A 101 -13.12 11.03 1.28
N SER A 102 -12.58 9.99 0.61
CA SER A 102 -11.62 9.07 1.23
C SER A 102 -10.36 9.80 1.69
N VAL A 103 -9.78 10.68 0.86
CA VAL A 103 -8.61 11.47 1.28
C VAL A 103 -8.92 12.45 2.40
N PHE A 104 -10.09 13.07 2.38
CA PHE A 104 -10.52 13.92 3.49
C PHE A 104 -10.64 13.13 4.81
N MET A 105 -11.23 11.92 4.74
CA MET A 105 -11.35 10.99 5.89
C MET A 105 -9.99 10.44 6.34
N MET A 106 -8.93 10.56 5.54
CA MET A 106 -7.55 10.27 5.95
C MET A 106 -6.88 11.49 6.55
N ALA A 107 -6.94 12.64 5.87
CA ALA A 107 -6.24 13.86 6.26
C ALA A 107 -6.68 14.41 7.62
N LEU A 108 -8.00 14.40 7.87
CA LEU A 108 -8.55 14.93 9.12
C LEU A 108 -8.10 14.13 10.36
N PRO A 109 -8.21 12.79 10.39
CA PRO A 109 -7.67 12.00 11.50
C PRO A 109 -6.16 12.12 11.66
N THR A 110 -5.38 12.17 10.56
CA THR A 110 -3.92 12.37 10.65
C THR A 110 -3.59 13.66 11.35
N LEU A 111 -4.21 14.76 10.94
CA LEU A 111 -4.06 16.05 11.61
C LEU A 111 -4.48 15.97 13.08
N ALA A 112 -5.62 15.32 13.36
CA ALA A 112 -6.15 15.18 14.71
C ALA A 112 -5.20 14.38 15.63
N ILE A 113 -4.52 13.33 15.13
CA ILE A 113 -3.51 12.59 15.90
C ILE A 113 -2.41 13.54 16.40
N GLY A 114 -1.96 14.51 15.57
CA GLY A 114 -0.97 15.51 15.99
C GLY A 114 -1.41 16.40 17.15
N PHE A 115 -2.71 16.53 17.40
CA PHE A 115 -3.27 17.32 18.50
C PHE A 115 -3.77 16.46 19.67
N LEU A 116 -3.70 15.13 19.60
CA LEU A 116 -4.22 14.27 20.67
C LEU A 116 -3.53 14.56 22.01
N PRO A 117 -4.30 14.59 23.09
CA PRO A 117 -3.74 14.56 24.44
C PRO A 117 -3.14 13.18 24.73
N VAL A 118 -2.05 13.16 25.48
CA VAL A 118 -1.35 11.92 25.88
C VAL A 118 -1.99 11.29 27.12
N TYR A 119 -1.62 10.04 27.43
CA TYR A 119 -2.14 9.28 28.56
C TYR A 119 -2.04 10.03 29.90
N ALA A 120 -0.94 10.74 30.13
CA ALA A 120 -0.71 11.53 31.34
C ALA A 120 -1.75 12.67 31.54
N GLN A 121 -2.44 13.10 30.47
CA GLN A 121 -3.42 14.18 30.52
C GLN A 121 -4.86 13.66 30.64
N VAL A 122 -5.21 12.60 29.91
CA VAL A 122 -6.60 12.12 29.79
C VAL A 122 -6.79 10.63 30.07
N GLY A 123 -5.75 9.96 30.56
CA GLY A 123 -5.81 8.54 30.92
C GLY A 123 -6.19 7.64 29.73
N VAL A 124 -7.06 6.67 30.00
CA VAL A 124 -7.51 5.64 29.03
C VAL A 124 -8.19 6.25 27.78
N LEU A 125 -8.66 7.49 27.85
CA LEU A 125 -9.27 8.15 26.69
C LEU A 125 -8.23 8.38 25.56
N ALA A 126 -6.94 8.54 25.88
CA ALA A 126 -5.91 8.75 24.88
C ALA A 126 -5.78 7.59 23.87
N PRO A 127 -5.58 6.32 24.26
CA PRO A 127 -5.51 5.21 23.31
C PRO A 127 -6.86 4.94 22.62
N ILE A 128 -8.00 5.21 23.27
CA ILE A 128 -9.32 5.07 22.63
C ILE A 128 -9.48 6.08 21.49
N LEU A 129 -9.12 7.35 21.69
CA LEU A 129 -9.16 8.35 20.63
C LEU A 129 -8.22 8.00 19.47
N LEU A 130 -7.02 7.52 19.78
CA LEU A 130 -6.07 7.06 18.78
C LEU A 130 -6.64 5.89 17.95
N LEU A 131 -7.28 4.91 18.60
CA LEU A 131 -7.94 3.78 17.94
C LEU A 131 -9.08 4.26 17.03
N LEU A 132 -9.95 5.16 17.51
CA LEU A 132 -11.08 5.68 16.72
C LEU A 132 -10.59 6.39 15.46
N LEU A 133 -9.55 7.23 15.56
CA LEU A 133 -8.97 7.89 14.41
C LEU A 133 -8.38 6.89 13.41
N ARG A 134 -7.73 5.83 13.89
CA ARG A 134 -7.21 4.73 13.05
C ARG A 134 -8.29 3.93 12.34
N VAL A 135 -9.40 3.67 13.00
CA VAL A 135 -10.57 3.02 12.38
C VAL A 135 -11.14 3.88 11.24
N VAL A 136 -11.29 5.19 11.45
CA VAL A 136 -11.75 6.12 10.39
C VAL A 136 -10.80 6.12 9.20
N GLN A 137 -9.48 6.16 9.42
CA GLN A 137 -8.48 6.04 8.36
C GLN A 137 -8.58 4.71 7.63
N GLY A 138 -8.73 3.59 8.34
CA GLY A 138 -8.87 2.27 7.74
C GLY A 138 -10.10 2.13 6.83
N ILE A 139 -11.23 2.71 7.23
CA ILE A 139 -12.45 2.76 6.40
C ILE A 139 -12.19 3.55 5.10
N ALA A 140 -11.47 4.66 5.18
CA ALA A 140 -11.16 5.52 4.04
C ALA A 140 -10.34 4.80 2.95
N ILE A 141 -9.32 4.04 3.36
CA ILE A 141 -8.37 3.36 2.46
C ILE A 141 -9.00 2.24 1.64
N GLY A 142 -10.03 1.57 2.17
CA GLY A 142 -10.57 0.33 1.59
C GLY A 142 -11.01 0.42 0.13
N GLY A 143 -11.46 1.58 -0.35
CA GLY A 143 -11.97 1.75 -1.72
C GLY A 143 -10.97 2.34 -2.72
N GLU A 144 -9.86 2.92 -2.26
CA GLU A 144 -9.03 3.80 -3.11
C GLU A 144 -8.09 3.03 -4.06
N VAL A 145 -7.19 2.22 -3.52
CA VAL A 145 -6.08 1.62 -4.27
C VAL A 145 -6.51 0.62 -5.35
N PRO A 146 -7.44 -0.32 -5.10
CA PRO A 146 -7.89 -1.26 -6.14
C PRO A 146 -8.59 -0.57 -7.30
N GLY A 147 -9.36 0.48 -7.00
CA GLY A 147 -10.02 1.29 -8.03
C GLY A 147 -9.04 2.01 -8.94
N ALA A 148 -7.97 2.55 -8.36
CA ALA A 148 -6.92 3.24 -9.11
C ALA A 148 -6.16 2.27 -10.03
N TRP A 149 -5.80 1.07 -9.58
CA TRP A 149 -5.15 0.06 -10.43
C TRP A 149 -6.05 -0.40 -11.58
N THR A 150 -7.33 -0.65 -11.31
CA THR A 150 -8.30 -1.00 -12.35
C THR A 150 -8.41 0.12 -13.39
N PHE A 151 -8.56 1.36 -12.92
CA PHE A 151 -8.66 2.53 -13.79
C PHE A 151 -7.45 2.68 -14.72
N VAL A 152 -6.25 2.61 -14.16
CA VAL A 152 -4.99 2.75 -14.91
C VAL A 152 -4.82 1.63 -15.92
N ALA A 153 -5.11 0.39 -15.53
CA ALA A 153 -5.01 -0.78 -16.40
C ALA A 153 -5.96 -0.71 -17.59
N GLU A 154 -7.20 -0.23 -17.39
CA GLU A 154 -8.23 -0.13 -18.44
C GLU A 154 -8.01 1.04 -19.40
N HIS A 155 -7.25 2.05 -19.01
CA HIS A 155 -6.85 3.17 -19.87
C HIS A 155 -5.54 2.94 -20.61
N SER A 156 -4.78 1.92 -20.22
CA SER A 156 -3.46 1.67 -20.78
C SER A 156 -3.52 0.80 -22.03
N PRO A 157 -2.64 1.04 -23.02
CA PRO A 157 -2.47 0.14 -24.15
C PRO A 157 -2.14 -1.30 -23.69
N PRO A 158 -2.56 -2.35 -24.39
CA PRO A 158 -2.39 -3.74 -23.96
C PRO A 158 -0.95 -4.14 -23.61
N GLY A 159 0.05 -3.61 -24.28
CA GLY A 159 1.48 -3.88 -24.00
C GLY A 159 2.10 -3.01 -22.90
N ARG A 160 1.34 -2.15 -22.20
CA ARG A 160 1.85 -1.19 -21.21
C ARG A 160 1.13 -1.25 -19.86
N VAL A 161 0.32 -2.25 -19.63
CA VAL A 161 -0.47 -2.44 -18.39
C VAL A 161 0.46 -2.62 -17.19
N GLY A 162 1.56 -3.35 -17.34
CA GLY A 162 2.57 -3.53 -16.29
C GLY A 162 3.17 -2.21 -15.85
N PHE A 163 3.69 -1.43 -16.79
CA PHE A 163 4.30 -0.12 -16.50
C PHE A 163 3.29 0.86 -15.90
N ALA A 164 2.05 0.87 -16.39
CA ALA A 164 1.03 1.79 -15.90
C ALA A 164 0.63 1.47 -14.44
N CYS A 165 0.38 0.20 -14.11
CA CYS A 165 0.11 -0.23 -12.74
C CYS A 165 1.31 0.05 -11.81
N ALA A 166 2.53 -0.20 -12.29
CA ALA A 166 3.75 0.03 -11.54
C ALA A 166 4.02 1.53 -11.33
N SER A 167 3.73 2.39 -12.30
CA SER A 167 3.86 3.85 -12.16
C SER A 167 2.97 4.39 -11.06
N LEU A 168 1.72 3.92 -11.00
CA LEU A 168 0.82 4.25 -9.91
C LEU A 168 1.37 3.74 -8.57
N SER A 169 1.80 2.47 -8.50
CA SER A 169 2.35 1.88 -7.28
C SER A 169 3.63 2.58 -6.82
N SER A 170 4.51 2.98 -7.75
CA SER A 170 5.70 3.79 -7.43
C SER A 170 5.32 5.14 -6.83
N GLY A 171 4.29 5.81 -7.39
CA GLY A 171 3.73 7.02 -6.80
C GLY A 171 3.26 6.83 -5.36
N LEU A 172 2.57 5.72 -5.06
CA LEU A 172 2.16 5.36 -3.71
C LEU A 172 3.38 5.19 -2.78
N THR A 173 4.43 4.51 -3.24
CA THR A 173 5.64 4.26 -2.43
C THR A 173 6.48 5.51 -2.15
N VAL A 174 6.32 6.60 -2.92
CA VAL A 174 6.90 7.92 -2.60
C VAL A 174 6.44 8.41 -1.22
N GLY A 175 5.20 8.10 -0.82
CA GLY A 175 4.73 8.39 0.54
C GLY A 175 5.55 7.71 1.62
N ILE A 176 5.97 6.47 1.40
CA ILE A 176 6.87 5.74 2.31
C ILE A 176 8.23 6.45 2.40
N LEU A 177 8.79 6.85 1.26
CA LEU A 177 10.07 7.56 1.22
C LEU A 177 9.99 8.88 1.98
N ILE A 178 8.96 9.70 1.75
CA ILE A 178 8.75 10.96 2.47
C ILE A 178 8.64 10.71 3.98
N GLY A 179 7.85 9.71 4.39
CA GLY A 179 7.70 9.34 5.79
C GLY A 179 9.01 8.91 6.42
N SER A 180 9.81 8.12 5.72
CA SER A 180 11.12 7.66 6.17
C SER A 180 12.11 8.83 6.31
N LEU A 181 12.16 9.75 5.34
CA LEU A 181 13.00 10.93 5.39
C LEU A 181 12.63 11.85 6.56
N ILE A 182 11.33 12.05 6.80
CA ILE A 182 10.86 12.86 7.93
C ILE A 182 11.18 12.18 9.26
N ALA A 183 11.00 10.86 9.37
CA ALA A 183 11.38 10.12 10.58
C ALA A 183 12.89 10.19 10.83
N ALA A 184 13.71 10.04 9.78
CA ALA A 184 15.17 10.19 9.87
C ALA A 184 15.56 11.61 10.32
N TRP A 185 14.94 12.63 9.73
CA TRP A 185 15.19 14.02 10.08
C TRP A 185 14.81 14.32 11.54
N ILE A 186 13.63 13.90 12.01
CA ILE A 186 13.21 14.10 13.41
C ILE A 186 14.19 13.44 14.37
N ASN A 187 14.57 12.18 14.13
CA ASN A 187 15.48 11.45 15.03
C ASN A 187 16.93 11.92 14.95
N LYS A 188 17.31 12.70 13.92
CA LYS A 188 18.62 13.34 13.82
C LYS A 188 18.66 14.70 14.51
N GLN A 189 17.58 15.49 14.40
CA GLN A 189 17.53 16.87 14.88
C GLN A 189 17.13 16.99 16.36
N PHE A 190 16.36 16.04 16.87
CA PHE A 190 15.79 16.10 18.20
C PHE A 190 16.29 14.94 19.07
N GLU A 191 16.69 15.26 20.29
CA GLU A 191 16.97 14.26 21.31
C GLU A 191 15.71 13.47 21.67
N ALA A 192 15.87 12.23 22.15
CA ALA A 192 14.75 11.34 22.46
C ALA A 192 13.73 11.97 23.43
N GLN A 193 14.20 12.77 24.40
CA GLN A 193 13.32 13.49 25.34
C GLN A 193 12.45 14.54 24.65
N VAL A 194 13.01 15.27 23.68
CA VAL A 194 12.31 16.29 22.90
C VAL A 194 11.30 15.63 21.94
N VAL A 195 11.66 14.47 21.37
CA VAL A 195 10.74 13.68 20.57
C VAL A 195 9.51 13.28 21.39
N LEU A 196 9.71 12.78 22.61
CA LEU A 196 8.61 12.43 23.53
C LEU A 196 7.81 13.64 24.00
N ALA A 197 8.45 14.80 24.19
CA ALA A 197 7.77 16.00 24.67
C ALA A 197 6.78 16.58 23.61
N TYR A 198 7.22 16.77 22.37
CA TYR A 198 6.38 17.39 21.33
C TYR A 198 6.74 17.02 19.89
N ALA A 199 8.02 16.68 19.57
CA ALA A 199 8.45 16.58 18.18
C ALA A 199 7.79 15.38 17.43
N TRP A 200 7.28 14.37 18.15
CA TRP A 200 6.48 13.28 17.58
C TRP A 200 5.20 13.76 16.87
N ARG A 201 4.70 14.95 17.21
CA ARG A 201 3.49 15.54 16.61
C ARG A 201 3.76 16.07 15.20
N ILE A 202 4.99 16.53 14.93
CA ILE A 202 5.38 17.18 13.67
C ILE A 202 5.04 16.33 12.44
N PRO A 203 5.39 15.04 12.38
CA PRO A 203 5.05 14.20 11.23
C PRO A 203 3.55 14.11 10.95
N PHE A 204 2.73 14.01 11.99
CA PHE A 204 1.27 13.95 11.83
C PHE A 204 0.68 15.29 11.37
N LEU A 205 1.20 16.39 11.86
CA LEU A 205 0.80 17.73 11.40
C LEU A 205 1.17 17.96 9.93
N ILE A 206 2.39 17.59 9.53
CA ILE A 206 2.83 17.61 8.12
C ILE A 206 1.91 16.74 7.26
N GLY A 207 1.62 15.51 7.69
CA GLY A 207 0.72 14.58 6.98
C GLY A 207 -0.68 15.14 6.81
N GLY A 208 -1.24 15.74 7.86
CA GLY A 208 -2.53 16.42 7.80
C GLY A 208 -2.57 17.54 6.78
N VAL A 209 -1.57 18.45 6.79
CA VAL A 209 -1.46 19.56 5.83
C VAL A 209 -1.34 19.04 4.41
N PHE A 210 -0.49 18.03 4.16
CA PHE A 210 -0.37 17.38 2.85
C PHE A 210 -1.68 16.73 2.41
N GLY A 211 -2.40 16.09 3.33
CA GLY A 211 -3.71 15.51 3.05
C GLY A 211 -4.73 16.53 2.58
N PHE A 212 -4.83 17.68 3.24
CA PHE A 212 -5.71 18.77 2.80
C PHE A 212 -5.28 19.35 1.46
N PHE A 213 -3.97 19.45 1.20
CA PHE A 213 -3.46 19.84 -0.10
C PHE A 213 -3.85 18.84 -1.19
N ALA A 214 -3.80 17.54 -0.92
CA ALA A 214 -4.26 16.52 -1.86
C ALA A 214 -5.77 16.62 -2.14
N VAL A 215 -6.60 16.85 -1.11
CA VAL A 215 -8.04 17.10 -1.30
C VAL A 215 -8.27 18.29 -2.23
N TYR A 216 -7.50 19.37 -2.03
CA TYR A 216 -7.56 20.56 -2.88
C TYR A 216 -7.19 20.28 -4.34
N LEU A 217 -6.12 19.49 -4.57
CA LEU A 217 -5.67 19.14 -5.93
C LEU A 217 -6.68 18.23 -6.65
N ARG A 218 -7.39 17.36 -5.92
CA ARG A 218 -8.39 16.46 -6.52
C ARG A 218 -9.61 17.14 -7.10
N ARG A 219 -9.87 18.40 -6.78
CA ARG A 219 -10.92 19.19 -7.47
C ARG A 219 -10.71 19.28 -8.98
N TRP A 220 -9.45 19.15 -9.45
CA TRP A 220 -9.09 19.22 -10.86
C TRP A 220 -9.17 17.86 -11.59
N LEU A 221 -9.45 16.77 -10.89
CA LEU A 221 -9.73 15.50 -11.52
C LEU A 221 -11.10 15.56 -12.23
N SER A 222 -11.17 14.98 -13.42
CA SER A 222 -12.43 14.71 -14.11
C SER A 222 -13.06 13.43 -13.59
N GLU A 223 -14.39 13.29 -13.72
CA GLU A 223 -15.04 11.98 -13.52
C GLU A 223 -14.56 11.00 -14.59
N THR A 224 -14.51 9.70 -14.28
CA THR A 224 -14.00 8.69 -15.23
C THR A 224 -14.91 8.57 -16.45
N PRO A 225 -14.36 8.49 -17.69
CA PRO A 225 -15.16 8.33 -18.91
C PRO A 225 -16.09 7.11 -18.85
N VAL A 226 -15.60 6.02 -18.23
CA VAL A 226 -16.37 4.78 -18.05
C VAL A 226 -17.61 5.02 -17.17
N PHE A 227 -17.46 5.77 -16.06
CA PHE A 227 -18.60 6.10 -15.21
C PHE A 227 -19.63 6.99 -15.93
N VAL A 228 -19.14 7.98 -16.67
CA VAL A 228 -20.01 8.87 -17.47
C VAL A 228 -20.81 8.04 -18.47
N ALA A 229 -20.16 7.17 -19.24
CA ALA A 229 -20.81 6.28 -20.21
C ALA A 229 -21.80 5.32 -19.56
N MET A 230 -21.45 4.69 -18.43
CA MET A 230 -22.35 3.81 -17.68
C MET A 230 -23.59 4.55 -17.15
N ARG A 231 -23.43 5.80 -16.73
CA ARG A 231 -24.54 6.65 -16.27
C ARG A 231 -25.48 7.04 -17.40
N GLU A 232 -24.94 7.39 -18.56
CA GLU A 232 -25.70 7.74 -19.77
C GLU A 232 -26.47 6.54 -20.32
N ASN A 233 -25.87 5.34 -20.32
CA ASN A 233 -26.46 4.11 -20.82
C ASN A 233 -27.39 3.41 -19.81
N LYS A 234 -27.64 3.97 -18.62
CA LYS A 234 -28.46 3.37 -17.54
C LYS A 234 -28.01 1.95 -17.14
N GLN A 235 -26.76 1.59 -17.38
CA GLN A 235 -26.16 0.27 -17.13
C GLN A 235 -25.56 0.15 -15.71
N LEU A 236 -25.94 1.01 -14.78
CA LEU A 236 -25.52 0.90 -13.38
C LEU A 236 -26.02 -0.42 -12.81
N VAL A 237 -25.11 -1.28 -12.40
CA VAL A 237 -25.37 -2.64 -11.94
C VAL A 237 -26.39 -2.64 -10.78
N ARG A 238 -27.51 -3.34 -10.97
CA ARG A 238 -28.58 -3.48 -9.97
C ARG A 238 -28.25 -4.51 -8.88
N GLU A 239 -27.49 -5.55 -9.22
CA GLU A 239 -27.01 -6.56 -8.25
C GLU A 239 -25.59 -6.26 -7.78
N LEU A 240 -25.27 -6.71 -6.55
CA LEU A 240 -23.90 -6.58 -6.00
C LEU A 240 -22.93 -7.46 -6.81
N PRO A 241 -21.97 -6.90 -7.57
CA PRO A 241 -21.03 -7.68 -8.38
C PRO A 241 -20.20 -8.67 -7.55
N LEU A 242 -20.04 -8.40 -6.23
CA LEU A 242 -19.35 -9.27 -5.29
C LEU A 242 -19.94 -10.70 -5.24
N LYS A 243 -21.26 -10.87 -5.33
CA LYS A 243 -21.90 -12.19 -5.34
C LYS A 243 -21.46 -13.00 -6.57
N GLN A 244 -21.36 -12.36 -7.73
CA GLN A 244 -20.88 -12.97 -8.96
C GLN A 244 -19.40 -13.37 -8.86
N VAL A 245 -18.57 -12.51 -8.29
CA VAL A 245 -17.14 -12.80 -8.02
C VAL A 245 -16.98 -14.05 -7.17
N LEU A 246 -17.67 -14.12 -6.03
CA LEU A 246 -17.55 -15.25 -5.09
C LEU A 246 -18.12 -16.54 -5.66
N ARG A 247 -19.11 -16.48 -6.57
CA ARG A 247 -19.73 -17.68 -7.15
C ARG A 247 -18.96 -18.23 -8.35
N HIS A 248 -18.39 -17.36 -9.19
CA HIS A 248 -17.84 -17.76 -10.49
C HIS A 248 -16.34 -17.48 -10.66
N HIS A 249 -15.74 -16.61 -9.83
CA HIS A 249 -14.35 -16.17 -9.96
C HIS A 249 -13.51 -16.41 -8.70
N LEU A 250 -13.88 -17.39 -7.87
CA LEU A 250 -13.17 -17.70 -6.61
C LEU A 250 -11.68 -18.00 -6.84
N HIS A 251 -11.33 -18.62 -7.98
CA HIS A 251 -9.94 -18.83 -8.37
C HIS A 251 -9.14 -17.52 -8.45
N GLY A 252 -9.69 -16.49 -9.10
CA GLY A 252 -9.08 -15.15 -9.15
C GLY A 252 -8.94 -14.53 -7.77
N VAL A 253 -9.94 -14.71 -6.88
CA VAL A 253 -9.90 -14.24 -5.49
C VAL A 253 -8.72 -14.86 -4.76
N VAL A 254 -8.59 -16.19 -4.79
CA VAL A 254 -7.50 -16.91 -4.10
C VAL A 254 -6.13 -16.48 -4.66
N LEU A 255 -5.98 -16.41 -5.98
CA LEU A 255 -4.74 -15.97 -6.61
C LEU A 255 -4.34 -14.57 -6.13
N CYS A 256 -5.28 -13.61 -6.17
CA CYS A 256 -5.04 -12.25 -5.68
C CYS A 256 -4.66 -12.22 -4.19
N MET A 257 -5.32 -13.01 -3.34
CA MET A 257 -5.00 -13.09 -1.92
C MET A 257 -3.58 -13.63 -1.68
N LEU A 258 -3.17 -14.66 -2.43
CA LEU A 258 -1.83 -15.26 -2.31
C LEU A 258 -0.72 -14.29 -2.71
N VAL A 259 -0.87 -13.55 -3.83
CA VAL A 259 0.15 -12.55 -4.22
C VAL A 259 0.11 -11.30 -3.32
N THR A 260 -1.06 -10.96 -2.76
CA THR A 260 -1.18 -9.89 -1.77
C THR A 260 -0.41 -10.24 -0.48
N TRP A 261 -0.26 -11.53 -0.15
CA TRP A 261 0.57 -11.92 1.00
C TRP A 261 2.02 -11.49 0.83
N LEU A 262 2.63 -11.74 -0.33
CA LEU A 262 3.99 -11.26 -0.59
C LEU A 262 4.08 -9.72 -0.55
N LEU A 263 3.12 -9.03 -1.17
CA LEU A 263 3.05 -7.57 -1.14
C LEU A 263 3.00 -7.05 0.30
N THR A 264 2.12 -7.61 1.12
CA THR A 264 1.96 -7.21 2.52
C THR A 264 3.20 -7.57 3.34
N ALA A 265 3.73 -8.79 3.18
CA ALA A 265 4.91 -9.26 3.91
C ALA A 265 6.13 -8.37 3.63
N THR A 266 6.40 -8.05 2.36
CA THR A 266 7.56 -7.22 1.98
C THR A 266 7.41 -5.78 2.45
N ILE A 267 6.25 -5.14 2.26
CA ILE A 267 6.03 -3.76 2.73
C ILE A 267 6.05 -3.71 4.27
N VAL A 268 5.25 -4.55 4.93
CA VAL A 268 5.10 -4.45 6.40
C VAL A 268 6.39 -4.86 7.11
N VAL A 269 6.99 -5.98 6.74
CA VAL A 269 8.18 -6.49 7.44
C VAL A 269 9.42 -5.73 7.05
N VAL A 270 9.74 -5.66 5.74
CA VAL A 270 11.02 -5.11 5.29
C VAL A 270 11.05 -3.59 5.42
N ILE A 271 9.96 -2.88 5.09
CA ILE A 271 9.96 -1.42 5.07
C ILE A 271 9.44 -0.82 6.39
N LEU A 272 8.29 -1.30 6.89
CA LEU A 272 7.64 -0.65 8.04
C LEU A 272 8.21 -1.12 9.39
N MET A 273 8.45 -2.42 9.57
CA MET A 273 8.87 -2.96 10.86
C MET A 273 10.40 -2.97 11.05
N THR A 274 11.17 -3.16 9.97
CA THR A 274 12.64 -3.29 10.07
C THR A 274 13.30 -2.12 10.81
N PRO A 275 12.95 -0.82 10.58
CA PRO A 275 13.57 0.27 11.33
C PRO A 275 13.43 0.15 12.85
N THR A 276 12.28 -0.30 13.32
CA THR A 276 12.01 -0.53 14.74
C THR A 276 12.71 -1.79 15.26
N LEU A 277 12.65 -2.87 14.49
CA LEU A 277 13.27 -4.16 14.85
C LEU A 277 14.79 -4.04 14.99
N VAL A 278 15.46 -3.32 14.08
CA VAL A 278 16.93 -3.17 14.14
C VAL A 278 17.37 -2.32 15.33
N GLN A 279 16.55 -1.36 15.73
CA GLN A 279 16.81 -0.59 16.96
C GLN A 279 16.65 -1.43 18.23
N GLN A 280 15.60 -2.26 18.29
CA GLN A 280 15.25 -3.01 19.49
C GLN A 280 16.09 -4.27 19.69
N LYS A 281 16.34 -5.03 18.61
CA LYS A 281 17.00 -6.34 18.68
C LYS A 281 18.48 -6.31 18.36
N PHE A 282 18.89 -5.40 17.46
CA PHE A 282 20.28 -5.33 16.97
C PHE A 282 20.99 -4.06 17.44
N HIS A 283 20.32 -3.24 18.28
CA HIS A 283 20.86 -2.04 18.91
C HIS A 283 21.44 -1.00 17.92
N ILE A 284 20.95 -1.00 16.67
CA ILE A 284 21.34 0.01 15.67
C ILE A 284 20.68 1.34 16.04
N ALA A 285 21.49 2.42 16.07
CA ALA A 285 21.00 3.75 16.43
C ALA A 285 19.87 4.21 15.46
N ALA A 286 18.86 4.89 16.00
CA ALA A 286 17.68 5.34 15.25
C ALA A 286 18.04 6.14 13.97
N PRO A 287 19.00 7.09 13.98
CA PRO A 287 19.36 7.81 12.74
C PRO A 287 19.87 6.87 11.63
N ARG A 288 20.69 5.85 11.97
CA ARG A 288 21.22 4.88 11.02
C ARG A 288 20.11 3.94 10.51
N ALA A 289 19.19 3.53 11.39
CA ALA A 289 18.05 2.70 11.03
C ALA A 289 17.13 3.41 10.02
N PHE A 290 16.78 4.66 10.27
CA PHE A 290 15.92 5.43 9.38
C PHE A 290 16.63 5.90 8.10
N LEU A 291 17.94 6.16 8.13
CA LEU A 291 18.72 6.38 6.92
C LEU A 291 18.68 5.14 6.02
N GLY A 292 18.93 3.95 6.58
CA GLY A 292 18.84 2.68 5.84
C GLY A 292 17.44 2.49 5.24
N ASN A 293 16.39 2.79 6.00
CA ASN A 293 15.02 2.70 5.50
C ASN A 293 14.71 3.72 4.39
N SER A 294 15.27 4.93 4.46
CA SER A 294 15.12 5.94 3.40
C SER A 294 15.79 5.48 2.10
N LEU A 295 16.99 4.88 2.19
CA LEU A 295 17.67 4.29 1.04
C LEU A 295 16.90 3.10 0.46
N ALA A 296 16.39 2.22 1.32
CA ALA A 296 15.54 1.09 0.92
C ALA A 296 14.24 1.56 0.26
N ALA A 297 13.58 2.58 0.81
CA ALA A 297 12.36 3.16 0.24
C ALA A 297 12.62 3.87 -1.10
N PHE A 298 13.75 4.54 -1.26
CA PHE A 298 14.15 5.12 -2.54
C PHE A 298 14.37 4.01 -3.58
N ALA A 299 15.12 2.97 -3.23
CA ALA A 299 15.34 1.82 -4.11
C ALA A 299 14.02 1.14 -4.48
N LEU A 300 13.09 1.00 -3.54
CA LEU A 300 11.73 0.51 -3.76
C LEU A 300 10.98 1.37 -4.79
N CYS A 301 10.99 2.69 -4.68
CA CYS A 301 10.30 3.58 -5.63
C CYS A 301 10.79 3.36 -7.07
N VAL A 302 12.11 3.29 -7.25
CA VAL A 302 12.73 3.10 -8.57
C VAL A 302 12.47 1.71 -9.12
N SER A 303 12.70 0.67 -8.30
CA SER A 303 12.56 -0.73 -8.71
C SER A 303 11.11 -1.14 -8.96
N THR A 304 10.15 -0.49 -8.32
CA THR A 304 8.72 -0.69 -8.61
C THR A 304 8.41 -0.39 -10.08
N LEU A 305 8.95 0.71 -10.64
CA LEU A 305 8.84 1.01 -12.08
C LEU A 305 9.51 -0.08 -12.94
N GLY A 306 10.70 -0.52 -12.54
CA GLY A 306 11.41 -1.62 -13.18
C GLY A 306 10.61 -2.92 -13.19
N GLY A 307 9.90 -3.23 -12.10
CA GLY A 307 8.99 -4.38 -12.00
C GLY A 307 7.88 -4.34 -13.05
N GLY A 308 7.28 -3.17 -13.28
CA GLY A 308 6.27 -3.00 -14.33
C GLY A 308 6.82 -3.19 -15.74
N LEU A 309 8.02 -2.67 -16.03
CA LEU A 309 8.71 -2.90 -17.30
C LEU A 309 9.04 -4.39 -17.51
N LEU A 310 9.44 -5.10 -16.44
CA LEU A 310 9.64 -6.56 -16.50
C LEU A 310 8.35 -7.31 -16.82
N VAL A 311 7.20 -6.87 -16.30
CA VAL A 311 5.90 -7.45 -16.66
C VAL A 311 5.62 -7.29 -18.16
N ASP A 312 5.82 -6.09 -18.69
CA ASP A 312 5.54 -5.79 -20.09
C ASP A 312 6.51 -6.52 -21.04
N TRP A 313 7.75 -6.78 -20.60
CA TRP A 313 8.77 -7.42 -21.41
C TRP A 313 8.80 -8.95 -21.28
N LEU A 314 8.77 -9.50 -20.06
CA LEU A 314 8.92 -10.93 -19.77
C LEU A 314 7.60 -11.65 -19.53
N GLY A 315 6.52 -10.90 -19.34
CA GLY A 315 5.23 -11.39 -18.90
C GLY A 315 5.11 -11.53 -17.38
N ARG A 316 3.88 -11.60 -16.90
CA ARG A 316 3.48 -11.55 -15.47
C ARG A 316 4.14 -12.64 -14.62
N GLY A 317 4.14 -13.90 -15.12
CA GLY A 317 4.67 -15.05 -14.36
C GLY A 317 6.18 -14.95 -14.13
N ARG A 318 6.98 -14.65 -15.17
CA ARG A 318 8.43 -14.53 -15.05
C ARG A 318 8.83 -13.33 -14.20
N ALA A 319 8.17 -12.18 -14.39
CA ALA A 319 8.40 -11.00 -13.58
C ALA A 319 8.11 -11.26 -12.08
N LEU A 320 7.01 -11.94 -11.77
CA LEU A 320 6.65 -12.32 -10.42
C LEU A 320 7.68 -13.29 -9.81
N ALA A 321 8.17 -14.28 -10.58
CA ALA A 321 9.20 -15.21 -10.12
C ALA A 321 10.50 -14.50 -9.76
N ILE A 322 11.00 -13.61 -10.64
CA ILE A 322 12.22 -12.82 -10.40
C ILE A 322 12.07 -11.95 -9.14
N GLY A 323 10.96 -11.22 -9.02
CA GLY A 323 10.69 -10.36 -7.87
C GLY A 323 10.58 -11.14 -6.57
N SER A 324 9.86 -12.28 -6.57
CA SER A 324 9.70 -13.14 -5.39
C SER A 324 11.01 -13.76 -4.92
N LEU A 325 11.81 -14.29 -5.86
CA LEU A 325 13.12 -14.87 -5.54
C LEU A 325 14.09 -13.81 -5.02
N GLY A 326 14.11 -12.63 -5.65
CA GLY A 326 14.94 -11.53 -5.21
C GLY A 326 14.55 -11.02 -3.83
N ALA A 327 13.25 -10.89 -3.53
CA ALA A 327 12.75 -10.50 -2.20
C ALA A 327 13.14 -11.53 -1.12
N LEU A 328 13.05 -12.83 -1.44
CA LEU A 328 13.50 -13.91 -0.55
C LEU A 328 14.98 -13.78 -0.24
N LEU A 329 15.83 -13.79 -1.27
CA LEU A 329 17.29 -13.84 -1.12
C LEU A 329 17.83 -12.57 -0.43
N SER A 330 17.35 -11.39 -0.83
CA SER A 330 17.83 -10.12 -0.29
C SER A 330 17.40 -9.92 1.16
N THR A 331 16.18 -10.32 1.53
CA THR A 331 15.72 -10.26 2.91
C THR A 331 16.51 -11.22 3.79
N TYR A 332 16.79 -12.43 3.32
CA TYR A 332 17.66 -13.36 4.06
C TYR A 332 19.07 -12.82 4.26
N ALA A 333 19.69 -12.29 3.20
CA ALA A 333 21.01 -11.69 3.29
C ALA A 333 21.05 -10.55 4.31
N LEU A 334 20.03 -9.68 4.33
CA LEU A 334 19.90 -8.61 5.30
C LEU A 334 19.86 -9.12 6.75
N TYR A 335 18.98 -10.09 7.03
CA TYR A 335 18.81 -10.57 8.39
C TYR A 335 19.96 -11.47 8.87
N ILE A 336 20.67 -12.18 7.97
CA ILE A 336 21.90 -12.90 8.29
C ILE A 336 22.99 -11.89 8.71
N ASP A 337 23.22 -10.83 7.94
CA ASP A 337 24.18 -9.77 8.27
C ASP A 337 23.84 -9.13 9.65
N LEU A 338 22.56 -8.83 9.88
CA LEU A 338 22.10 -8.26 11.15
C LEU A 338 22.42 -9.17 12.34
N VAL A 339 22.25 -10.48 12.21
CA VAL A 339 22.59 -11.47 13.27
C VAL A 339 24.10 -11.56 13.47
N GLN A 340 24.90 -11.33 12.41
CA GLN A 340 26.37 -11.36 12.44
C GLN A 340 27.01 -10.04 12.86
N GLY A 341 26.24 -8.99 13.14
CA GLY A 341 26.74 -7.70 13.63
C GLY A 341 26.34 -6.49 12.77
N GLY A 342 25.74 -6.69 11.60
CA GLY A 342 25.14 -5.63 10.79
C GLY A 342 26.15 -4.69 10.12
N GLU A 343 27.34 -5.17 9.75
CA GLU A 343 28.37 -4.34 9.10
C GLU A 343 27.88 -3.79 7.76
N ASN A 344 27.20 -4.62 6.94
CA ASN A 344 26.71 -4.28 5.60
C ASN A 344 25.24 -3.83 5.61
N PHE A 345 24.67 -3.51 6.77
CA PHE A 345 23.26 -3.19 6.97
C PHE A 345 22.71 -2.22 5.91
N LEU A 346 23.37 -1.09 5.65
CA LEU A 346 22.86 -0.07 4.72
C LEU A 346 22.75 -0.60 3.28
N VAL A 347 23.76 -1.34 2.83
CA VAL A 347 23.81 -1.90 1.46
C VAL A 347 22.75 -2.99 1.29
N LEU A 348 22.72 -3.94 2.23
CA LEU A 348 21.80 -5.07 2.16
C LEU A 348 20.35 -4.64 2.38
N TYR A 349 20.13 -3.62 3.22
CA TYR A 349 18.78 -3.07 3.39
C TYR A 349 18.31 -2.32 2.13
N THR A 350 19.21 -1.57 1.47
CA THR A 350 18.91 -0.94 0.17
C THR A 350 18.57 -1.99 -0.89
N LEU A 351 19.34 -3.09 -0.94
CA LEU A 351 19.10 -4.20 -1.86
C LEU A 351 17.76 -4.89 -1.57
N ALA A 352 17.46 -5.15 -0.29
CA ALA A 352 16.15 -5.69 0.10
C ALA A 352 15.01 -4.75 -0.34
N GLY A 353 15.15 -3.43 -0.12
CA GLY A 353 14.22 -2.42 -0.62
C GLY A 353 14.03 -2.45 -2.13
N ALA A 354 15.10 -2.66 -2.90
CA ALA A 354 15.02 -2.81 -4.35
C ALA A 354 14.16 -4.02 -4.75
N PHE A 355 14.28 -5.16 -4.07
CA PHE A 355 13.47 -6.33 -4.40
C PHE A 355 12.05 -6.31 -3.80
N VAL A 356 11.78 -5.45 -2.81
CA VAL A 356 10.40 -5.08 -2.45
C VAL A 356 9.67 -4.46 -3.65
N GLY A 357 10.38 -3.93 -4.64
CA GLY A 357 9.85 -3.47 -5.93
C GLY A 357 8.97 -4.48 -6.69
N VAL A 358 8.93 -5.76 -6.26
CA VAL A 358 7.93 -6.75 -6.73
C VAL A 358 6.50 -6.25 -6.55
N VAL A 359 6.24 -5.28 -5.67
CA VAL A 359 4.94 -4.61 -5.51
C VAL A 359 4.48 -3.89 -6.79
N GLY A 360 5.37 -3.58 -7.72
CA GLY A 360 5.04 -3.07 -9.06
C GLY A 360 4.53 -4.14 -10.02
N VAL A 361 4.89 -5.41 -9.79
CA VAL A 361 4.46 -6.56 -10.59
C VAL A 361 3.07 -7.04 -10.18
N ILE A 362 2.80 -7.08 -8.88
CA ILE A 362 1.61 -7.71 -8.29
C ILE A 362 0.29 -7.11 -8.82
N PRO A 363 0.10 -5.80 -8.92
CA PRO A 363 -1.16 -5.23 -9.42
C PRO A 363 -1.51 -5.68 -10.84
N ALA A 364 -0.53 -5.79 -11.73
CA ALA A 364 -0.74 -6.27 -13.09
C ALA A 364 -1.19 -7.75 -13.14
N VAL A 365 -0.72 -8.56 -12.19
CA VAL A 365 -1.19 -9.95 -12.01
C VAL A 365 -2.62 -9.97 -11.51
N MET A 366 -2.95 -9.14 -10.52
CA MET A 366 -4.26 -9.10 -9.88
C MET A 366 -5.35 -8.58 -10.82
N VAL A 367 -5.06 -7.52 -11.58
CA VAL A 367 -6.00 -6.94 -12.57
C VAL A 367 -6.37 -7.97 -13.63
N ALA A 368 -5.41 -8.79 -14.06
CA ALA A 368 -5.64 -9.84 -15.05
C ALA A 368 -6.41 -11.06 -14.53
N ALA A 369 -6.55 -11.19 -13.21
CA ALA A 369 -7.24 -12.34 -12.61
C ALA A 369 -8.79 -12.29 -12.78
N PHE A 370 -9.35 -11.13 -13.17
CA PHE A 370 -10.78 -10.93 -13.30
C PHE A 370 -11.17 -10.35 -14.66
N PRO A 371 -12.33 -10.77 -15.23
CA PRO A 371 -12.88 -10.13 -16.42
C PRO A 371 -13.32 -8.69 -16.12
N PRO A 372 -13.38 -7.82 -17.14
CA PRO A 372 -13.66 -6.39 -16.96
C PRO A 372 -14.91 -6.07 -16.14
N GLU A 373 -15.99 -6.85 -16.32
CA GLU A 373 -17.31 -6.61 -15.71
C GLU A 373 -17.29 -6.73 -14.18
N VAL A 374 -16.40 -7.55 -13.63
CA VAL A 374 -16.30 -7.79 -12.18
C VAL A 374 -14.89 -7.49 -11.63
N ARG A 375 -14.00 -6.96 -12.45
CA ARG A 375 -12.59 -6.72 -12.14
C ARG A 375 -12.42 -5.85 -10.91
N TYR A 376 -13.09 -4.70 -10.85
CA TYR A 376 -12.98 -3.80 -9.72
C TYR A 376 -13.45 -4.45 -8.41
N SER A 377 -14.64 -5.06 -8.43
CA SER A 377 -15.19 -5.72 -7.23
C SER A 377 -14.35 -6.92 -6.79
N GLY A 378 -13.88 -7.74 -7.73
CA GLY A 378 -13.04 -8.90 -7.45
C GLY A 378 -11.68 -8.49 -6.86
N LEU A 379 -11.05 -7.51 -7.46
CA LEU A 379 -9.75 -6.99 -7.01
C LEU A 379 -9.88 -6.31 -5.64
N SER A 380 -10.90 -5.44 -5.47
CA SER A 380 -11.13 -4.72 -4.22
C SER A 380 -11.40 -5.68 -3.05
N PHE A 381 -12.28 -6.67 -3.27
CA PHE A 381 -12.57 -7.66 -2.25
C PHE A 381 -11.33 -8.48 -1.87
N SER A 382 -10.66 -9.08 -2.87
CA SER A 382 -9.51 -9.95 -2.63
C SER A 382 -8.35 -9.22 -1.93
N TYR A 383 -8.03 -8.04 -2.40
CA TYR A 383 -6.96 -7.22 -1.85
C TYR A 383 -7.25 -6.77 -0.43
N ASN A 384 -8.44 -6.20 -0.17
CA ASN A 384 -8.76 -5.68 1.15
C ASN A 384 -8.94 -6.77 2.20
N VAL A 385 -9.54 -7.93 1.84
CA VAL A 385 -9.64 -9.07 2.74
C VAL A 385 -8.26 -9.65 3.06
N ALA A 386 -7.39 -9.81 2.04
CA ALA A 386 -6.03 -10.27 2.26
C ALA A 386 -5.24 -9.28 3.15
N TYR A 387 -5.34 -7.99 2.87
CA TYR A 387 -4.69 -6.96 3.69
C TYR A 387 -5.25 -6.90 5.12
N ALA A 388 -6.56 -7.06 5.30
CA ALA A 388 -7.16 -7.09 6.63
C ALA A 388 -6.62 -8.26 7.46
N ILE A 389 -6.54 -9.44 6.88
CA ILE A 389 -6.03 -10.63 7.56
C ILE A 389 -4.52 -10.54 7.75
N LEU A 390 -3.78 -10.40 6.65
CA LEU A 390 -2.31 -10.51 6.63
C LEU A 390 -1.64 -9.25 7.19
N GLY A 391 -2.16 -8.05 6.88
CA GLY A 391 -1.63 -6.80 7.41
C GLY A 391 -1.85 -6.65 8.91
N ALA A 392 -3.03 -7.05 9.40
CA ALA A 392 -3.33 -7.00 10.82
C ALA A 392 -2.55 -8.05 11.64
N THR A 393 -2.39 -9.26 11.09
CA THR A 393 -1.73 -10.36 11.84
C THR A 393 -0.21 -10.34 11.72
N THR A 394 0.37 -9.75 10.67
CA THR A 394 1.83 -9.75 10.46
C THR A 394 2.62 -9.15 11.62
N PRO A 395 2.35 -7.92 12.12
CA PRO A 395 3.16 -7.35 13.19
C PRO A 395 3.12 -8.16 14.49
N PRO A 396 1.95 -8.54 15.05
CA PRO A 396 1.91 -9.35 16.26
C PRO A 396 2.51 -10.76 16.07
N LEU A 397 2.33 -11.36 14.88
CA LEU A 397 2.90 -12.67 14.56
C LEU A 397 4.43 -12.60 14.51
N ILE A 398 5.01 -11.59 13.85
CA ILE A 398 6.47 -11.36 13.84
C ILE A 398 6.99 -11.13 15.25
N GLY A 399 6.28 -10.34 16.07
CA GLY A 399 6.63 -10.14 17.48
C GLY A 399 6.70 -11.46 18.25
N TYR A 400 5.69 -12.32 18.11
CA TYR A 400 5.65 -13.64 18.73
C TYR A 400 6.76 -14.58 18.20
N LEU A 401 6.89 -14.69 16.87
CA LEU A 401 7.91 -15.55 16.25
C LEU A 401 9.33 -15.11 16.61
N ALA A 402 9.55 -13.82 16.77
CA ALA A 402 10.85 -13.28 17.16
C ALA A 402 11.31 -13.70 18.57
N VAL A 403 10.37 -14.05 19.45
CA VAL A 403 10.68 -14.65 20.76
C VAL A 403 11.09 -16.13 20.59
N ARG A 404 10.51 -16.85 19.63
CA ARG A 404 10.74 -18.29 19.43
C ARG A 404 11.90 -18.58 18.47
N LEU A 405 12.00 -17.84 17.37
CA LEU A 405 12.95 -18.08 16.28
C LEU A 405 14.10 -17.04 16.26
N GLY A 406 14.14 -16.14 17.24
CA GLY A 406 15.19 -15.13 17.34
C GLY A 406 15.12 -14.06 16.24
N GLY A 407 16.28 -13.45 15.92
CA GLY A 407 16.42 -12.34 14.97
C GLY A 407 16.04 -12.69 13.53
N MET A 408 16.01 -13.95 13.14
CA MET A 408 15.69 -14.41 11.79
C MET A 408 14.19 -14.54 11.49
N ALA A 409 13.32 -14.40 12.50
CA ALA A 409 11.87 -14.55 12.33
C ALA A 409 11.26 -13.71 11.19
N PRO A 410 11.64 -12.42 10.99
CA PRO A 410 11.11 -11.63 9.88
C PRO A 410 11.50 -12.20 8.51
N ALA A 411 12.75 -12.69 8.35
CA ALA A 411 13.21 -13.31 7.11
C ALA A 411 12.45 -14.60 6.79
N HIS A 412 12.19 -15.45 7.79
CA HIS A 412 11.41 -16.68 7.60
C HIS A 412 9.97 -16.39 7.17
N TYR A 413 9.35 -15.33 7.72
CA TYR A 413 8.00 -14.93 7.33
C TYR A 413 7.94 -14.45 5.87
N VAL A 414 8.89 -13.58 5.47
CA VAL A 414 8.99 -13.12 4.07
C VAL A 414 9.27 -14.29 3.13
N MET A 415 10.14 -15.23 3.53
CA MET A 415 10.40 -16.45 2.77
C MET A 415 9.13 -17.25 2.52
N ALA A 416 8.32 -17.49 3.53
CA ALA A 416 7.08 -18.24 3.39
C ALA A 416 6.15 -17.60 2.34
N SER A 417 5.96 -16.27 2.39
CA SER A 417 5.16 -15.55 1.42
C SER A 417 5.77 -15.55 0.01
N ALA A 418 7.10 -15.45 -0.10
CA ALA A 418 7.81 -15.49 -1.36
C ALA A 418 7.74 -16.88 -2.02
N VAL A 419 7.85 -17.96 -1.27
CA VAL A 419 7.68 -19.32 -1.77
C VAL A 419 6.27 -19.53 -2.33
N VAL A 420 5.24 -19.10 -1.61
CA VAL A 420 3.85 -19.15 -2.10
C VAL A 420 3.70 -18.35 -3.40
N SER A 421 4.27 -17.16 -3.46
CA SER A 421 4.24 -16.32 -4.67
C SER A 421 5.02 -16.94 -5.85
N LEU A 422 6.14 -17.65 -5.59
CA LEU A 422 6.86 -18.44 -6.59
C LEU A 422 6.00 -19.57 -7.16
N LEU A 423 5.24 -20.28 -6.31
CA LEU A 423 4.29 -21.29 -6.78
C LEU A 423 3.20 -20.69 -7.67
N VAL A 424 2.67 -19.51 -7.30
CA VAL A 424 1.75 -18.76 -8.17
C VAL A 424 2.42 -18.36 -9.47
N ALA A 425 3.67 -17.90 -9.45
CA ALA A 425 4.41 -17.53 -10.65
C ALA A 425 4.59 -18.74 -11.60
N VAL A 426 4.94 -19.90 -11.07
CA VAL A 426 5.04 -21.15 -11.86
C VAL A 426 3.67 -21.53 -12.43
N TYR A 427 2.61 -21.42 -11.65
CA TYR A 427 1.25 -21.64 -12.12
C TYR A 427 0.88 -20.70 -13.29
N LEU A 428 1.21 -19.40 -13.20
CA LEU A 428 0.98 -18.44 -14.27
C LEU A 428 1.77 -18.74 -15.55
N MET A 429 2.96 -19.33 -15.43
CA MET A 429 3.79 -19.71 -16.59
C MET A 429 3.33 -21.02 -17.25
N THR A 430 2.76 -21.94 -16.50
CA THR A 430 2.39 -23.28 -17.00
C THR A 430 0.94 -23.37 -17.48
N THR A 431 0.07 -22.51 -16.95
CA THR A 431 -1.36 -22.57 -17.29
C THR A 431 -1.66 -21.76 -18.54
N LYS A 432 -2.18 -22.44 -19.59
CA LYS A 432 -2.68 -21.81 -20.83
C LYS A 432 -4.02 -21.08 -20.65
N ARG A 433 -4.51 -20.88 -19.43
CA ARG A 433 -5.72 -20.08 -19.22
C ARG A 433 -5.43 -18.64 -19.64
N THR A 434 -6.21 -18.15 -20.59
CA THR A 434 -6.27 -16.74 -20.96
C THR A 434 -6.68 -15.94 -19.72
N PHE A 435 -5.68 -15.41 -19.02
CA PHE A 435 -5.93 -14.32 -18.08
C PHE A 435 -6.46 -13.16 -18.92
N TYR A 436 -7.50 -12.51 -18.46
CA TYR A 436 -8.19 -11.46 -19.20
C TYR A 436 -7.20 -10.34 -19.55
N GLU A 437 -6.82 -10.26 -20.82
CA GLU A 437 -5.84 -9.25 -21.31
C GLU A 437 -6.49 -7.89 -21.58
N ARG A 438 -7.82 -7.80 -21.46
CA ARG A 438 -8.59 -6.55 -21.54
C ARG A 438 -9.69 -6.49 -20.48
#